data_125199f4f3cf19847b33a053281c57fa
#
_entry.id   125199f4f3cf19847b33a053281c57fa
#
_cell.length_a   1.000
_cell.length_b   1.000
_cell.length_c   1.000
_cell.angle_alpha   90.00
_cell.angle_beta   90.00
_cell.angle_gamma   90.00
#
_symmetry.space_group_name_H-M   'P 1'
#
loop_
_entity.id
_entity.type
_entity.pdbx_description
1 polymer ?
#
loop_
_entity_poly.entity_id
_entity_poly.type
_entity_poly.pdbx_seq_one_letter_code
_entity_poly.pdbx_strand_id
1 'polypeptide(L)'
;MGHRALLERLTAASRTDLRPFHGHITSVESLKADGGFARYAITLSPWYAFLRQGRDSRIFQDKSVFDILDALFGEGQSLGKLAPVWRFDIRDLTVYPKRSITTQYHESNIAFAERLMREEDLFYYIEHLGDATSSRLGSHTIVVVDHNGSFKANAQAQVNFTQPGAVIKYDSIDRWRTETRLLANAIDMRS
;
A
#
# COMPACT_ATOMS: atom_id res chain seq x y z
N MET A 1 -3.51 -14.33 -13.46
CA MET A 1 -3.19 -13.12 -12.68
C MET A 1 -4.08 -13.07 -11.44
N GLY A 2 -3.73 -12.29 -10.40
CA GLY A 2 -4.46 -12.23 -9.12
C GLY A 2 -4.18 -13.39 -8.16
N HIS A 3 -3.28 -14.32 -8.49
CA HIS A 3 -2.83 -15.34 -7.55
C HIS A 3 -2.04 -14.71 -6.42
N ARG A 4 -2.23 -15.23 -5.20
CA ARG A 4 -1.44 -14.83 -4.04
C ARG A 4 0.00 -15.29 -4.22
N ALA A 5 0.93 -14.49 -3.71
CA ALA A 5 2.34 -14.83 -3.66
C ALA A 5 2.97 -14.27 -2.38
N LEU A 6 3.97 -14.97 -1.90
CA LEU A 6 4.81 -14.58 -0.78
C LEU A 6 6.24 -14.49 -1.27
N LEU A 7 6.85 -13.33 -1.09
CA LEU A 7 8.28 -13.12 -1.25
C LEU A 7 8.89 -12.98 0.14
N GLU A 8 9.81 -13.84 0.47
CA GLU A 8 10.55 -13.78 1.72
C GLU A 8 11.98 -13.34 1.44
N ARG A 9 12.37 -12.23 2.04
CA ARG A 9 13.69 -11.64 1.82
C ARG A 9 14.57 -11.83 3.04
N LEU A 10 15.79 -12.32 2.81
CA LEU A 10 16.86 -12.28 3.78
C LEU A 10 17.20 -10.82 4.12
N THR A 11 17.44 -10.53 5.39
CA THR A 11 17.96 -9.26 5.84
C THR A 11 19.37 -9.41 6.38
N ALA A 12 20.12 -8.32 6.47
CA ALA A 12 21.45 -8.35 7.07
C ALA A 12 21.40 -8.71 8.58
N ALA A 13 20.26 -8.42 9.23
CA ALA A 13 20.08 -8.69 10.65
C ALA A 13 19.75 -10.16 10.96
N SER A 14 19.16 -10.90 10.02
CA SER A 14 18.79 -12.30 10.22
C SER A 14 18.74 -13.08 8.91
N ARG A 15 19.29 -14.30 8.94
CA ARG A 15 19.17 -15.27 7.85
C ARG A 15 18.04 -16.28 8.05
N THR A 16 17.47 -16.31 9.24
CA THR A 16 16.41 -17.23 9.63
C THR A 16 15.07 -16.54 9.80
N ASP A 17 15.08 -15.26 10.18
CA ASP A 17 13.88 -14.43 10.28
C ASP A 17 13.74 -13.60 8.99
N LEU A 18 13.01 -14.17 8.04
CA LEU A 18 12.85 -13.60 6.72
C LEU A 18 11.79 -12.47 6.75
N ARG A 19 12.08 -11.37 6.07
CA ARG A 19 11.10 -10.30 5.90
C ARG A 19 10.08 -10.69 4.82
N PRO A 20 8.80 -10.90 5.19
CA PRO A 20 7.78 -11.29 4.24
C PRO A 20 7.24 -10.10 3.46
N PHE A 21 6.90 -10.35 2.19
CA PHE A 21 6.11 -9.47 1.33
C PHE A 21 5.00 -10.32 0.71
N HIS A 22 3.82 -10.24 1.27
CA HIS A 22 2.64 -10.93 0.76
C HIS A 22 1.84 -10.02 -0.16
N GLY A 23 1.28 -10.57 -1.23
CA GLY A 23 0.45 -9.81 -2.16
C GLY A 23 -0.16 -10.68 -3.24
N HIS A 24 -0.61 -10.03 -4.30
CA HIS A 24 -1.17 -10.66 -5.49
C HIS A 24 -0.32 -10.36 -6.72
N ILE A 25 -0.09 -11.34 -7.55
CA ILE A 25 0.62 -11.15 -8.83
C ILE A 25 -0.29 -10.37 -9.78
N THR A 26 0.11 -9.14 -10.09
CA THR A 26 -0.63 -8.24 -10.98
C THR A 26 -0.02 -8.12 -12.36
N SER A 27 1.27 -8.41 -12.50
CA SER A 27 1.94 -8.42 -13.79
C SER A 27 3.05 -9.48 -13.80
N VAL A 28 3.22 -10.11 -14.95
CA VAL A 28 4.37 -10.96 -15.26
C VAL A 28 4.89 -10.54 -16.62
N GLU A 29 6.14 -10.15 -16.69
CA GLU A 29 6.80 -9.72 -17.91
C GLU A 29 7.98 -10.67 -18.20
N SER A 30 8.09 -11.14 -19.44
CA SER A 30 9.25 -11.87 -19.89
C SER A 30 10.29 -10.86 -20.36
N LEU A 31 11.40 -10.81 -19.64
CA LEU A 31 12.55 -10.00 -20.00
C LEU A 31 13.43 -10.74 -21.00
N LYS A 32 14.62 -10.20 -21.27
CA LYS A 32 15.56 -10.78 -22.22
C LYS A 32 16.06 -12.16 -21.73
N ALA A 33 16.17 -13.11 -22.65
CA ALA A 33 16.92 -14.35 -22.45
C ALA A 33 18.36 -14.18 -22.91
N ASP A 34 19.32 -14.66 -22.13
CA ASP A 34 20.76 -14.59 -22.43
C ASP A 34 21.45 -15.84 -21.89
N GLY A 35 22.22 -16.52 -22.75
CA GLY A 35 23.08 -17.64 -22.38
C GLY A 35 22.39 -18.83 -21.71
N GLY A 36 21.13 -19.13 -22.05
CA GLY A 36 20.37 -20.24 -21.47
C GLY A 36 19.54 -19.87 -20.24
N PHE A 37 19.58 -18.61 -19.80
CA PHE A 37 18.75 -18.10 -18.71
C PHE A 37 17.63 -17.20 -19.24
N ALA A 38 16.38 -17.47 -18.83
CA ALA A 38 15.25 -16.57 -19.05
C ALA A 38 15.02 -15.72 -17.80
N ARG A 39 14.82 -14.42 -17.99
CA ARG A 39 14.56 -13.47 -16.92
C ARG A 39 13.10 -13.03 -16.98
N TYR A 40 12.48 -12.94 -15.82
CA TYR A 40 11.10 -12.48 -15.67
C TYR A 40 11.05 -11.37 -14.63
N ALA A 41 10.20 -10.38 -14.88
CA ALA A 41 9.78 -9.42 -13.88
C ALA A 41 8.37 -9.78 -13.40
N ILE A 42 8.17 -9.83 -12.08
CA ILE A 42 6.88 -10.10 -11.48
C ILE A 42 6.52 -8.91 -10.58
N THR A 43 5.35 -8.33 -10.83
CA THR A 43 4.81 -7.28 -9.96
C THR A 43 3.88 -7.91 -8.92
N LEU A 44 4.23 -7.70 -7.65
CA LEU A 44 3.44 -8.10 -6.50
C LEU A 44 2.75 -6.86 -5.92
N SER A 45 1.42 -6.87 -5.86
CA SER A 45 0.64 -5.74 -5.39
C SER A 45 -0.28 -6.13 -4.23
N PRO A 46 -0.56 -5.24 -3.29
CA PRO A 46 -1.55 -5.46 -2.25
C PRO A 46 -2.96 -5.52 -2.86
N TRP A 47 -3.92 -6.10 -2.12
CA TRP A 47 -5.32 -6.12 -2.52
C TRP A 47 -5.87 -4.72 -2.85
N TYR A 48 -5.38 -3.71 -2.16
CA TYR A 48 -5.75 -2.31 -2.34
C TYR A 48 -5.58 -1.81 -3.78
N ALA A 49 -4.58 -2.33 -4.51
CA ALA A 49 -4.33 -1.97 -5.90
C ALA A 49 -5.50 -2.35 -6.83
N PHE A 50 -6.32 -3.34 -6.47
CA PHE A 50 -7.47 -3.75 -7.28
C PHE A 50 -8.63 -2.75 -7.23
N LEU A 51 -8.67 -1.86 -6.26
CA LEU A 51 -9.62 -0.73 -6.22
C LEU A 51 -9.48 0.22 -7.41
N ARG A 52 -8.39 0.13 -8.18
CA ARG A 52 -8.22 0.86 -9.45
C ARG A 52 -9.15 0.38 -10.55
N GLN A 53 -9.59 -0.87 -10.48
CA GLN A 53 -10.42 -1.48 -11.53
C GLN A 53 -11.88 -1.07 -11.42
N GLY A 54 -12.35 -0.77 -10.20
CA GLY A 54 -13.69 -0.25 -9.95
C GLY A 54 -13.74 1.26 -10.18
N ARG A 55 -14.74 1.71 -10.95
CA ARG A 55 -15.07 3.13 -11.10
C ARG A 55 -16.56 3.28 -10.88
N ASP A 56 -16.95 4.26 -10.05
CA ASP A 56 -18.34 4.40 -9.69
C ASP A 56 -18.74 5.88 -9.52
N SER A 57 -20.06 6.09 -9.41
CA SER A 57 -20.66 7.36 -9.05
C SER A 57 -21.69 7.09 -7.96
N ARG A 58 -21.36 7.45 -6.73
CA ARG A 58 -22.14 7.17 -5.52
C ARG A 58 -22.23 8.38 -4.62
N ILE A 59 -23.27 8.41 -3.81
CA ILE A 59 -23.48 9.41 -2.76
C ILE A 59 -23.52 8.69 -1.42
N PHE A 60 -22.72 9.18 -0.49
CA PHE A 60 -22.72 8.75 0.91
C PHE A 60 -23.33 9.87 1.75
N GLN A 61 -24.36 9.55 2.53
CA GLN A 61 -25.05 10.50 3.43
C GLN A 61 -24.80 10.14 4.88
N ASP A 62 -24.55 11.14 5.70
CA ASP A 62 -24.35 11.03 7.15
C ASP A 62 -23.28 9.98 7.52
N LYS A 63 -22.17 9.95 6.75
CA LYS A 63 -21.05 9.03 6.91
C LYS A 63 -19.76 9.76 7.28
N SER A 64 -18.99 9.18 8.20
CA SER A 64 -17.60 9.58 8.43
C SER A 64 -16.70 9.08 7.31
N VAL A 65 -15.48 9.59 7.24
CA VAL A 65 -14.47 9.07 6.31
C VAL A 65 -14.23 7.57 6.53
N PHE A 66 -14.22 7.11 7.78
CA PHE A 66 -14.01 5.70 8.10
C PHE A 66 -15.17 4.80 7.69
N ASP A 67 -16.41 5.27 7.86
CA ASP A 67 -17.60 4.54 7.37
C ASP A 67 -17.54 4.35 5.85
N ILE A 68 -17.04 5.36 5.12
CA ILE A 68 -16.93 5.31 3.66
C ILE A 68 -15.78 4.38 3.25
N LEU A 69 -14.61 4.52 3.87
CA LEU A 69 -13.46 3.64 3.59
C LEU A 69 -13.79 2.19 3.91
N ASP A 70 -14.49 1.92 5.01
CA ASP A 70 -14.93 0.59 5.40
C ASP A 70 -15.85 -0.03 4.36
N ALA A 71 -16.81 0.73 3.86
CA ALA A 71 -17.71 0.29 2.78
C ALA A 71 -16.93 -0.02 1.49
N LEU A 72 -15.99 0.86 1.10
CA LEU A 72 -15.18 0.67 -0.12
C LEU A 72 -14.27 -0.56 -0.03
N PHE A 73 -13.64 -0.76 1.12
CA PHE A 73 -12.72 -1.89 1.32
C PHE A 73 -13.48 -3.21 1.46
N GLY A 74 -14.66 -3.17 2.08
CA GLY A 74 -15.54 -4.32 2.26
C GLY A 74 -16.12 -4.89 0.96
N GLU A 75 -16.28 -4.06 -0.08
CA GLU A 75 -16.75 -4.54 -1.40
C GLU A 75 -15.85 -5.62 -1.99
N GLY A 76 -14.54 -5.53 -1.76
CA GLY A 76 -13.59 -6.54 -2.21
C GLY A 76 -13.75 -7.91 -1.55
N GLN A 77 -14.43 -8.00 -0.40
CA GLN A 77 -14.69 -9.28 0.28
C GLN A 77 -15.66 -10.15 -0.50
N SER A 78 -16.65 -9.55 -1.15
CA SER A 78 -17.65 -10.27 -1.98
C SER A 78 -17.03 -10.91 -3.22
N LEU A 79 -15.86 -10.43 -3.67
CA LEU A 79 -15.12 -10.97 -4.81
C LEU A 79 -14.31 -12.23 -4.48
N GLY A 80 -14.39 -12.74 -3.26
CA GLY A 80 -14.02 -14.08 -2.79
C GLY A 80 -12.53 -14.47 -2.83
N LYS A 81 -11.72 -13.87 -3.70
CA LYS A 81 -10.30 -14.23 -3.88
C LYS A 81 -9.32 -13.23 -3.26
N LEU A 82 -9.74 -12.00 -3.02
CA LEU A 82 -8.84 -10.93 -2.58
C LEU A 82 -8.61 -10.96 -1.07
N ALA A 83 -9.58 -11.39 -0.27
CA ALA A 83 -9.53 -11.41 1.20
C ALA A 83 -8.91 -10.11 1.77
N PRO A 84 -9.52 -8.94 1.50
CA PRO A 84 -9.00 -7.67 1.98
C PRO A 84 -9.02 -7.64 3.50
N VAL A 85 -7.92 -7.16 4.06
CA VAL A 85 -7.75 -6.95 5.50
C VAL A 85 -7.27 -5.51 5.70
N TRP A 86 -7.95 -4.77 6.55
CA TRP A 86 -7.59 -3.41 6.92
C TRP A 86 -7.90 -3.15 8.38
N ARG A 87 -7.31 -2.10 8.93
CA ARG A 87 -7.62 -1.55 10.25
C ARG A 87 -7.33 -0.06 10.26
N PHE A 88 -8.00 0.63 11.16
CA PHE A 88 -7.77 2.03 11.46
C PHE A 88 -6.98 2.12 12.78
N ASP A 89 -5.88 2.87 12.76
CA ASP A 89 -5.07 3.17 13.95
C ASP A 89 -5.04 4.69 14.11
N ILE A 90 -6.10 5.19 14.71
CA ILE A 90 -6.45 6.60 14.80
C ILE A 90 -6.41 7.02 16.26
N ARG A 91 -5.78 8.15 16.55
CA ARG A 91 -5.67 8.65 17.93
C ARG A 91 -6.99 9.03 18.55
N ASP A 92 -7.81 9.75 17.80
CA ASP A 92 -9.10 10.24 18.25
C ASP A 92 -10.11 10.26 17.10
N LEU A 93 -11.04 9.32 17.10
CA LEU A 93 -12.09 9.23 16.09
C LEU A 93 -13.10 10.38 16.15
N THR A 94 -13.19 11.09 17.29
CA THR A 94 -14.18 12.15 17.48
C THR A 94 -13.88 13.41 16.69
N VAL A 95 -12.64 13.60 16.25
CA VAL A 95 -12.24 14.75 15.41
C VAL A 95 -12.67 14.58 13.96
N TYR A 96 -13.18 13.42 13.55
CA TYR A 96 -13.62 13.09 12.21
C TYR A 96 -15.16 13.00 12.14
N PRO A 97 -15.86 14.13 11.98
CA PRO A 97 -17.31 14.14 12.01
C PRO A 97 -17.92 13.44 10.81
N LYS A 98 -19.17 13.02 10.96
CA LYS A 98 -19.98 12.58 9.83
C LYS A 98 -20.25 13.76 8.92
N ARG A 99 -20.06 13.55 7.62
CA ARG A 99 -20.35 14.53 6.57
C ARG A 99 -21.79 14.33 6.10
N SER A 100 -22.55 15.41 5.90
CA SER A 100 -23.92 15.34 5.40
C SER A 100 -23.97 14.65 4.02
N ILE A 101 -23.06 15.00 3.13
CA ILE A 101 -22.94 14.40 1.80
C ILE A 101 -21.47 14.28 1.41
N THR A 102 -21.11 13.10 0.90
CA THR A 102 -19.83 12.87 0.22
C THR A 102 -20.10 12.16 -1.10
N THR A 103 -19.59 12.71 -2.19
CA THR A 103 -19.84 12.17 -3.54
C THR A 103 -18.58 11.57 -4.13
N GLN A 104 -18.69 10.35 -4.62
CA GLN A 104 -17.80 9.77 -5.61
C GLN A 104 -18.40 10.04 -6.98
N TYR A 105 -17.67 10.66 -7.89
CA TYR A 105 -18.16 10.98 -9.22
C TYR A 105 -17.14 10.63 -10.30
N HIS A 106 -17.43 9.62 -11.10
CA HIS A 106 -16.61 9.13 -12.20
C HIS A 106 -15.13 8.90 -11.85
N GLU A 107 -14.83 8.63 -10.58
CA GLU A 107 -13.48 8.31 -10.12
C GLU A 107 -13.34 6.84 -9.73
N SER A 108 -12.13 6.29 -9.83
CA SER A 108 -11.87 4.93 -9.36
C SER A 108 -11.97 4.86 -7.84
N ASN A 109 -12.33 3.66 -7.33
CA ASN A 109 -12.46 3.47 -5.88
C ASN A 109 -11.16 3.81 -5.13
N ILE A 110 -9.98 3.54 -5.72
CA ILE A 110 -8.71 3.92 -5.12
C ILE A 110 -8.51 5.44 -5.12
N ALA A 111 -8.83 6.14 -6.21
CA ALA A 111 -8.69 7.58 -6.29
C ALA A 111 -9.63 8.29 -5.30
N PHE A 112 -10.84 7.77 -5.14
CA PHE A 112 -11.80 8.24 -4.16
C PHE A 112 -11.30 8.04 -2.72
N ALA A 113 -10.84 6.84 -2.38
CA ALA A 113 -10.28 6.53 -1.06
C ALA A 113 -9.06 7.42 -0.74
N GLU A 114 -8.13 7.57 -1.68
CA GLU A 114 -6.95 8.42 -1.51
C GLU A 114 -7.29 9.91 -1.42
N ARG A 115 -8.34 10.37 -2.10
CA ARG A 115 -8.83 11.75 -1.98
C ARG A 115 -9.39 11.99 -0.58
N LEU A 116 -10.26 11.10 -0.09
CA LEU A 116 -10.83 11.20 1.25
C LEU A 116 -9.76 11.19 2.34
N MET A 117 -8.79 10.29 2.21
CA MET A 117 -7.68 10.23 3.16
C MET A 117 -6.86 11.54 3.15
N ARG A 118 -6.59 12.11 1.98
CA ARG A 118 -5.86 13.39 1.87
C ARG A 118 -6.65 14.58 2.44
N GLU A 119 -7.96 14.59 2.29
CA GLU A 119 -8.83 15.63 2.85
C GLU A 119 -8.83 15.64 4.39
N GLU A 120 -8.54 14.50 5.01
CA GLU A 120 -8.52 14.32 6.47
C GLU A 120 -7.11 14.09 7.03
N ASP A 121 -6.06 14.40 6.26
CA ASP A 121 -4.65 14.20 6.63
C ASP A 121 -4.32 12.77 7.06
N LEU A 122 -5.06 11.79 6.53
CA LEU A 122 -4.83 10.37 6.75
C LEU A 122 -3.81 9.83 5.75
N PHE A 123 -3.02 8.86 6.19
CA PHE A 123 -2.14 8.09 5.33
C PHE A 123 -2.22 6.61 5.68
N TYR A 124 -1.60 5.75 4.88
CA TYR A 124 -1.62 4.32 5.13
C TYR A 124 -0.26 3.69 4.89
N TYR A 125 -0.05 2.55 5.53
CA TYR A 125 1.04 1.64 5.24
C TYR A 125 0.54 0.19 5.21
N ILE A 126 1.42 -0.74 4.78
CA ILE A 126 1.05 -2.14 4.61
C ILE A 126 1.86 -2.97 5.58
N GLU A 127 1.18 -3.73 6.43
CA GLU A 127 1.77 -4.79 7.23
C GLU A 127 1.71 -6.10 6.47
N HIS A 128 2.79 -6.86 6.49
CA HIS A 128 2.87 -8.17 5.85
C HIS A 128 3.09 -9.26 6.89
N LEU A 129 2.34 -10.35 6.76
CA LEU A 129 2.52 -11.58 7.51
C LEU A 129 2.72 -12.72 6.52
N GLY A 130 3.89 -13.38 6.57
CA GLY A 130 4.20 -14.54 5.74
C GLY A 130 3.82 -15.84 6.45
N ASP A 131 3.28 -16.79 5.70
CA ASP A 131 3.06 -18.16 6.13
C ASP A 131 3.16 -19.10 4.92
N ALA A 132 4.37 -19.57 4.65
CA ALA A 132 4.64 -20.47 3.52
C ALA A 132 3.92 -21.82 3.64
N THR A 133 3.42 -22.20 4.82
CA THR A 133 2.72 -23.47 5.07
C THR A 133 1.22 -23.36 4.79
N SER A 134 0.69 -22.15 4.79
CA SER A 134 -0.72 -21.87 4.52
C SER A 134 -1.01 -21.83 3.02
N SER A 135 -2.16 -22.35 2.61
CA SER A 135 -2.66 -22.19 1.23
C SER A 135 -2.89 -20.73 0.82
N ARG A 136 -2.96 -19.82 1.81
CA ARG A 136 -3.07 -18.37 1.61
C ARG A 136 -1.72 -17.68 1.52
N LEU A 137 -0.60 -18.35 1.87
CA LEU A 137 0.76 -17.83 1.93
C LEU A 137 0.92 -16.66 2.92
N GLY A 138 -0.02 -16.51 3.86
CA GLY A 138 -0.06 -15.40 4.80
C GLY A 138 -1.13 -14.36 4.48
N SER A 139 -0.89 -13.13 4.89
CA SER A 139 -1.80 -11.99 4.69
C SER A 139 -1.04 -10.68 4.58
N HIS A 140 -1.73 -9.63 4.14
CA HIS A 140 -1.27 -8.26 4.29
C HIS A 140 -2.44 -7.37 4.69
N THR A 141 -2.15 -6.41 5.55
CA THR A 141 -3.14 -5.51 6.15
C THR A 141 -2.84 -4.08 5.75
N ILE A 142 -3.84 -3.38 5.23
CA ILE A 142 -3.76 -1.93 5.04
C ILE A 142 -4.06 -1.27 6.39
N VAL A 143 -3.12 -0.49 6.90
CA VAL A 143 -3.29 0.25 8.16
C VAL A 143 -3.42 1.72 7.83
N VAL A 144 -4.60 2.28 8.04
CA VAL A 144 -4.87 3.70 7.87
C VAL A 144 -4.64 4.41 9.19
N VAL A 145 -3.89 5.49 9.16
CA VAL A 145 -3.39 6.18 10.35
C VAL A 145 -3.44 7.70 10.19
N ASP A 146 -3.47 8.42 11.30
CA ASP A 146 -3.38 9.89 11.39
C ASP A 146 -2.11 10.38 12.09
N HIS A 147 -1.19 9.47 12.46
CA HIS A 147 0.00 9.83 13.24
C HIS A 147 1.19 8.90 12.97
N ASN A 148 2.39 9.47 13.08
CA ASN A 148 3.65 8.73 12.89
C ASN A 148 3.96 7.73 14.02
N GLY A 149 3.30 7.85 15.18
CA GLY A 149 3.49 6.92 16.30
C GLY A 149 3.01 5.49 16.05
N SER A 150 2.24 5.28 14.96
CA SER A 150 1.81 3.96 14.51
C SER A 150 2.96 3.12 13.90
N PHE A 151 4.03 3.76 13.45
CA PHE A 151 5.16 3.05 12.85
C PHE A 151 5.96 2.29 13.91
N LYS A 152 6.24 1.03 13.61
CA LYS A 152 7.16 0.22 14.43
C LYS A 152 8.60 0.52 14.03
N ALA A 153 9.51 0.54 15.03
CA ALA A 153 10.92 0.68 14.77
C ALA A 153 11.43 -0.47 13.86
N ASN A 154 12.26 -0.14 12.88
CA ASN A 154 12.94 -1.14 12.09
C ASN A 154 13.98 -1.87 12.95
N ALA A 155 14.15 -3.17 12.73
CA ALA A 155 15.21 -3.95 13.38
C ALA A 155 16.61 -3.37 13.13
N GLN A 156 16.83 -2.77 11.96
CA GLN A 156 18.01 -1.98 11.64
C GLN A 156 17.70 -0.49 11.89
N ALA A 157 18.09 0.02 13.07
CA ALA A 157 17.80 1.40 13.48
C ALA A 157 18.57 2.46 12.66
N GLN A 158 19.76 2.09 12.12
CA GLN A 158 20.59 2.96 11.29
C GLN A 158 20.88 2.27 9.95
N VAL A 159 20.66 2.99 8.86
CA VAL A 159 21.00 2.55 7.51
C VAL A 159 22.07 3.46 6.96
N ASN A 160 23.25 2.89 6.68
CA ASN A 160 24.38 3.64 6.16
C ASN A 160 24.20 3.97 4.68
N PHE A 161 24.66 5.12 4.26
CA PHE A 161 24.83 5.43 2.85
C PHE A 161 26.17 4.86 2.38
N THR A 162 26.15 4.06 1.32
CA THR A 162 27.34 3.40 0.78
C THR A 162 27.54 3.83 -0.67
N GLN A 163 28.73 4.36 -0.97
CA GLN A 163 29.07 4.72 -2.34
C GLN A 163 29.24 3.47 -3.23
N PRO A 164 28.93 3.56 -4.54
CA PRO A 164 29.16 2.48 -5.50
C PRO A 164 30.62 2.01 -5.48
N GLY A 165 30.82 0.69 -5.42
CA GLY A 165 32.14 0.06 -5.42
C GLY A 165 32.68 -0.38 -4.06
N ALA A 166 31.99 -0.06 -2.96
CA ALA A 166 32.33 -0.58 -1.64
C ALA A 166 31.82 -2.02 -1.44
N VAL A 167 32.53 -2.82 -0.64
CA VAL A 167 32.05 -4.13 -0.22
C VAL A 167 30.92 -3.94 0.80
N ILE A 168 29.70 -4.25 0.38
CA ILE A 168 28.48 -4.07 1.19
C ILE A 168 28.34 -5.28 2.10
N LYS A 169 28.53 -5.10 3.41
CA LYS A 169 28.31 -6.14 4.44
C LYS A 169 26.92 -6.09 5.07
N TYR A 170 26.22 -4.97 4.94
CA TYR A 170 24.92 -4.67 5.57
C TYR A 170 23.98 -4.04 4.56
N ASP A 171 22.69 -4.08 4.83
CA ASP A 171 21.71 -3.32 4.05
C ASP A 171 22.07 -1.84 4.11
N SER A 172 22.19 -1.21 2.95
CA SER A 172 22.64 0.18 2.80
C SER A 172 21.84 0.90 1.73
N ILE A 173 21.87 2.22 1.79
CA ILE A 173 21.33 3.09 0.75
C ILE A 173 22.50 3.41 -0.20
N ASP A 174 22.37 3.02 -1.44
CA ASP A 174 23.36 3.28 -2.49
C ASP A 174 23.00 4.49 -3.37
N ARG A 175 21.73 4.90 -3.31
CA ARG A 175 21.24 6.02 -4.09
C ARG A 175 20.21 6.84 -3.28
N TRP A 176 20.46 8.12 -3.18
CA TRP A 176 19.54 9.11 -2.63
C TRP A 176 19.33 10.22 -3.64
N ARG A 177 18.09 10.49 -4.00
CA ARG A 177 17.72 11.55 -4.95
C ARG A 177 16.65 12.43 -4.33
N THR A 178 16.92 13.73 -4.28
CA THR A 178 15.94 14.74 -3.91
C THR A 178 15.36 15.34 -5.18
N GLU A 179 14.04 15.44 -5.25
CA GLU A 179 13.34 16.10 -6.35
C GLU A 179 12.43 17.19 -5.77
N THR A 180 12.55 18.40 -6.28
CA THR A 180 11.66 19.52 -5.95
C THR A 180 10.87 19.87 -7.19
N ARG A 181 9.54 19.90 -7.07
CA ARG A 181 8.63 20.27 -8.16
C ARG A 181 7.91 21.55 -7.83
N LEU A 182 7.79 22.42 -8.81
CA LEU A 182 6.91 23.58 -8.73
C LEU A 182 5.48 23.11 -8.98
N LEU A 183 4.57 23.42 -8.04
CA LEU A 183 3.15 23.11 -8.14
C LEU A 183 2.36 24.42 -8.16
N ALA A 184 1.13 24.37 -8.68
CA ALA A 184 0.19 25.46 -8.52
C ALA A 184 -0.14 25.66 -7.03
N ASN A 185 -0.05 26.90 -6.57
CA ASN A 185 -0.32 27.28 -5.18
C ASN A 185 -1.68 27.94 -4.99
N ALA A 186 -2.43 28.16 -6.07
CA ALA A 186 -3.77 28.70 -6.04
C ALA A 186 -4.61 28.15 -7.19
N ILE A 187 -5.89 27.99 -6.95
CA ILE A 187 -6.91 27.62 -7.94
C ILE A 187 -7.97 28.71 -7.90
N ASP A 188 -8.21 29.37 -9.03
CA ASP A 188 -9.32 30.31 -9.22
C ASP A 188 -10.43 29.60 -10.00
N MET A 189 -11.60 29.45 -9.38
CA MET A 189 -12.79 28.87 -10.01
C MET A 189 -13.81 29.96 -10.24
N ARG A 190 -14.21 30.15 -11.48
CA ARG A 190 -15.32 31.03 -11.86
C ARG A 190 -16.57 30.21 -12.14
N SER A 191 -17.65 30.56 -11.47
CA SER A 191 -19.01 30.03 -11.73
C SER A 191 -19.66 30.73 -12.91
#